data_2176a269663a7e93b0495077130055f2
#
_entry.id   2176a269663a7e93b0495077130055f2
#
_cell.length_a   1.000
_cell.length_b   1.000
_cell.length_c   1.000
_cell.angle_alpha   90.00
_cell.angle_beta   90.00
_cell.angle_gamma   90.00
#
_symmetry.space_group_name_H-M   'P 1'
#
loop_
_entity.id
_entity.type
_entity.pdbx_description
1 polymer ?
#
loop_
_entity_poly.entity_id
_entity_poly.type
_entity_poly.pdbx_seq_one_letter_code
_entity_poly.pdbx_strand_id
1 'polypeptide(L)'
;PSLRAAIFASGHLYTPGTCTYLRPIMATKSDPNYKVIAENRRARFDYFIESDLEVGIVLTGSEVKALRTGQSNIAESYASIEGGELWLINGYISSYKQAALFGHEERRRRKLLVSRKELARFWQAIGRQGMTLVPSVMYFNHRGMVKLKIGLAKGKKAADKRETSAKRDWNRQKQRLLKQGG
;
A
#
# COMPACT_ATOMS: atom_id res chain seq x y z
N PRO A 1 42.31 -46.43 24.92
CA PRO A 1 43.23 -45.41 25.28
C PRO A 1 43.27 -44.24 24.30
N SER A 2 43.28 -43.07 24.90
CA SER A 2 43.75 -41.77 24.48
C SER A 2 43.10 -41.10 23.23
N LEU A 3 42.15 -40.27 23.45
CA LEU A 3 42.14 -38.81 23.51
C LEU A 3 43.22 -38.11 22.63
N ARG A 4 42.77 -37.39 21.65
CA ARG A 4 43.35 -36.06 21.35
C ARG A 4 42.27 -35.11 20.90
N ALA A 5 41.99 -34.12 21.74
CA ALA A 5 41.19 -32.95 21.50
C ALA A 5 41.86 -32.06 20.44
N ALA A 6 41.12 -31.52 19.49
CA ALA A 6 41.46 -30.33 18.73
C ALA A 6 40.44 -29.25 19.00
N ILE A 7 40.88 -28.30 19.76
CA ILE A 7 40.23 -27.02 20.03
C ILE A 7 40.30 -26.22 18.71
N PHE A 8 39.14 -25.82 18.19
CA PHE A 8 39.04 -24.67 17.31
C PHE A 8 38.04 -23.69 17.90
N ALA A 9 38.60 -22.58 18.35
CA ALA A 9 37.89 -21.44 18.85
C ALA A 9 37.19 -20.71 17.73
N SER A 10 35.87 -20.56 17.85
CA SER A 10 35.13 -19.34 17.53
C SER A 10 33.69 -19.56 17.95
N GLY A 11 33.38 -19.00 19.11
CA GLY A 11 32.05 -19.05 19.70
C GLY A 11 31.07 -18.22 18.85
N HIS A 12 30.08 -18.91 18.28
CA HIS A 12 28.81 -18.33 17.96
C HIS A 12 27.76 -19.28 18.43
N LEU A 13 27.21 -18.96 19.59
CA LEU A 13 25.99 -19.57 20.10
C LEU A 13 24.84 -19.25 19.12
N TYR A 14 24.37 -20.28 18.44
CA TYR A 14 23.15 -20.21 17.64
C TYR A 14 21.97 -20.23 18.59
N THR A 15 21.34 -19.08 18.82
CA THR A 15 20.06 -18.97 19.49
C THR A 15 18.95 -19.07 18.46
N PRO A 16 18.08 -20.10 18.48
CA PRO A 16 16.89 -20.14 17.66
C PRO A 16 15.83 -19.26 18.30
N GLY A 17 15.38 -18.23 17.61
CA GLY A 17 14.19 -17.46 18.01
C GLY A 17 14.36 -15.95 18.11
N THR A 18 14.78 -15.28 17.05
CA THR A 18 14.47 -13.86 16.90
C THR A 18 13.58 -13.68 15.70
N CYS A 19 12.29 -13.55 16.00
CA CYS A 19 11.29 -12.99 15.11
C CYS A 19 11.86 -11.68 14.57
N THR A 20 12.24 -11.68 13.29
CA THR A 20 12.70 -10.48 12.61
C THR A 20 11.52 -9.54 12.53
N TYR A 21 11.41 -8.63 13.47
CA TYR A 21 10.55 -7.45 13.37
C TYR A 21 10.88 -6.79 12.05
N LEU A 22 9.96 -6.83 11.12
CA LEU A 22 9.95 -5.96 9.95
C LEU A 22 10.10 -4.53 10.47
N ARG A 23 11.30 -3.98 10.34
CA ARG A 23 11.54 -2.56 10.61
C ARG A 23 10.52 -1.78 9.77
N PRO A 24 9.76 -0.86 10.38
CA PRO A 24 9.01 0.09 9.59
C PRO A 24 10.04 0.77 8.68
N ILE A 25 9.81 0.74 7.38
CA ILE A 25 10.58 1.49 6.40
C ILE A 25 10.32 2.96 6.76
N MET A 26 11.17 3.50 7.64
CA MET A 26 11.24 4.94 7.87
C MET A 26 11.57 5.55 6.51
N ALA A 27 10.76 6.51 6.10
CA ALA A 27 10.97 7.32 4.91
C ALA A 27 12.40 7.88 4.97
N THR A 28 13.33 7.21 4.33
CA THR A 28 14.66 7.74 4.08
C THR A 28 14.48 8.97 3.19
N LYS A 29 15.25 10.01 3.49
CA LYS A 29 15.40 11.28 2.76
C LYS A 29 14.91 11.17 1.33
N SER A 30 13.99 12.04 0.96
CA SER A 30 13.27 12.10 -0.32
C SER A 30 14.19 11.79 -1.52
N ASP A 31 14.11 10.57 -2.01
CA ASP A 31 14.62 10.27 -3.35
C ASP A 31 13.93 11.24 -4.32
N PRO A 32 14.69 12.00 -5.12
CA PRO A 32 14.12 13.05 -5.98
C PRO A 32 13.07 12.51 -6.95
N ASN A 33 13.06 11.21 -7.22
CA ASN A 33 12.12 10.54 -8.10
C ASN A 33 10.91 9.92 -7.38
N TYR A 34 10.91 9.89 -6.03
CA TYR A 34 9.74 9.40 -5.28
C TYR A 34 8.67 10.47 -5.26
N LYS A 35 7.60 10.26 -6.00
CA LYS A 35 6.47 11.21 -6.07
C LYS A 35 5.17 10.48 -5.79
N VAL A 36 4.48 10.86 -4.72
CA VAL A 36 3.10 10.42 -4.47
C VAL A 36 2.18 11.05 -5.51
N ILE A 37 1.41 10.21 -6.20
CA ILE A 37 0.47 10.60 -7.25
C ILE A 37 -0.92 10.79 -6.67
N ALA A 38 -1.40 9.78 -5.93
CA ALA A 38 -2.71 9.80 -5.31
C ALA A 38 -2.69 9.04 -3.98
N GLU A 39 -3.43 9.54 -3.00
CA GLU A 39 -3.59 8.92 -1.68
C GLU A 39 -5.06 8.75 -1.34
N ASN A 40 -5.44 7.55 -0.90
CA ASN A 40 -6.77 7.26 -0.39
C ASN A 40 -6.82 7.49 1.13
N ARG A 41 -7.01 8.74 1.53
CA ARG A 41 -7.13 9.10 2.96
C ARG A 41 -8.37 8.50 3.62
N ARG A 42 -9.41 8.26 2.83
CA ARG A 42 -10.69 7.71 3.29
C ARG A 42 -10.55 6.23 3.67
N ALA A 43 -9.65 5.48 3.02
CA ALA A 43 -9.44 4.07 3.32
C ALA A 43 -9.13 3.82 4.81
N ARG A 44 -8.28 4.63 5.43
CA ARG A 44 -7.96 4.52 6.85
C ARG A 44 -9.11 4.91 7.80
N PHE A 45 -10.05 5.69 7.32
CA PHE A 45 -11.24 6.04 8.08
C PHE A 45 -12.29 4.93 8.04
N ASP A 46 -12.56 4.40 6.86
CA ASP A 46 -13.62 3.43 6.63
C ASP A 46 -13.21 1.99 6.96
N TYR A 47 -11.91 1.68 6.89
CA TYR A 47 -11.38 0.33 7.02
C TYR A 47 -10.31 0.23 8.10
N PHE A 48 -10.22 -0.94 8.70
CA PHE A 48 -9.07 -1.35 9.50
C PHE A 48 -8.11 -2.12 8.57
N ILE A 49 -6.93 -1.56 8.33
CA ILE A 49 -5.92 -2.13 7.45
C ILE A 49 -5.01 -3.03 8.30
N GLU A 50 -4.99 -4.32 8.02
CA GLU A 50 -4.17 -5.30 8.74
C GLU A 50 -2.77 -5.43 8.15
N SER A 51 -2.66 -5.41 6.83
CA SER A 51 -1.38 -5.51 6.14
C SER A 51 -1.40 -4.73 4.84
N ASP A 52 -0.26 -4.13 4.50
CA ASP A 52 -0.05 -3.43 3.23
C ASP A 52 0.89 -4.24 2.33
N LEU A 53 0.61 -4.29 1.04
CA LEU A 53 1.45 -4.89 0.03
C LEU A 53 1.71 -3.88 -1.10
N GLU A 54 2.96 -3.82 -1.56
CA GLU A 54 3.34 -3.06 -2.73
C GLU A 54 3.21 -3.91 -3.98
N VAL A 55 2.46 -3.43 -4.97
CA VAL A 55 2.24 -4.12 -6.24
C VAL A 55 2.59 -3.22 -7.42
N GLY A 56 2.97 -3.83 -8.54
CA GLY A 56 3.09 -3.14 -9.82
C GLY A 56 1.72 -2.93 -10.46
N ILE A 57 1.59 -1.96 -11.35
CA ILE A 57 0.39 -1.70 -12.13
C ILE A 57 0.72 -1.65 -13.63
N VAL A 58 -0.09 -2.31 -14.44
CA VAL A 58 0.04 -2.30 -15.91
C VAL A 58 -0.70 -1.09 -16.45
N LEU A 59 0.06 -0.15 -17.01
CA LEU A 59 -0.43 1.12 -17.53
C LEU A 59 -0.10 1.26 -19.03
N THR A 60 -0.94 2.00 -19.74
CA THR A 60 -0.65 2.45 -21.11
C THR A 60 0.27 3.68 -21.09
N GLY A 61 0.94 3.97 -22.20
CA GLY A 61 1.83 5.12 -22.29
C GLY A 61 1.11 6.46 -22.07
N SER A 62 -0.14 6.58 -22.51
CA SER A 62 -1.00 7.76 -22.27
C SER A 62 -1.33 7.95 -20.79
N GLU A 63 -1.59 6.86 -20.05
CA GLU A 63 -1.84 6.90 -18.61
C GLU A 63 -0.61 7.34 -17.83
N VAL A 64 0.58 6.81 -18.17
CA VAL A 64 1.83 7.22 -17.50
C VAL A 64 2.10 8.71 -17.71
N LYS A 65 1.85 9.22 -18.93
CA LYS A 65 1.97 10.67 -19.21
C LYS A 65 0.97 11.49 -18.39
N ALA A 66 -0.30 11.05 -18.32
CA ALA A 66 -1.34 11.69 -17.50
C ALA A 66 -0.98 11.70 -16.02
N LEU A 67 -0.44 10.61 -15.47
CA LEU A 67 -0.01 10.54 -14.06
C LEU A 67 1.16 11.48 -13.74
N ARG A 68 2.04 11.77 -14.69
CA ARG A 68 3.12 12.76 -14.51
C ARG A 68 2.57 14.19 -14.41
N THR A 69 1.48 14.50 -15.11
CA THR A 69 0.79 15.79 -15.03
C THR A 69 -0.09 15.94 -13.78
N GLY A 70 -0.46 14.82 -13.12
CA GLY A 70 -0.89 14.84 -11.74
C GLY A 70 -2.39 14.75 -11.46
N GLN A 71 -3.24 14.30 -12.40
CA GLN A 71 -4.66 14.13 -12.12
C GLN A 71 -5.06 12.65 -12.06
N SER A 72 -5.16 12.12 -10.83
CA SER A 72 -5.65 10.77 -10.57
C SER A 72 -6.35 10.68 -9.22
N ASN A 73 -7.32 9.78 -9.11
CA ASN A 73 -8.06 9.52 -7.88
C ASN A 73 -8.25 8.02 -7.68
N ILE A 74 -7.85 7.54 -6.50
CA ILE A 74 -7.99 6.14 -6.10
C ILE A 74 -8.96 5.97 -4.92
N ALA A 75 -9.65 7.02 -4.48
CA ALA A 75 -10.49 6.98 -3.27
C ALA A 75 -11.70 6.05 -3.43
N GLU A 76 -12.25 5.94 -4.63
CA GLU A 76 -13.40 5.10 -4.96
C GLU A 76 -13.01 3.76 -5.59
N SER A 77 -11.71 3.49 -5.74
CA SER A 77 -11.23 2.28 -6.35
C SER A 77 -11.09 1.15 -5.32
N TYR A 78 -11.18 -0.06 -5.81
CA TYR A 78 -10.95 -1.29 -5.05
C TYR A 78 -10.20 -2.30 -5.89
N ALA A 79 -9.58 -3.28 -5.25
CA ALA A 79 -8.92 -4.36 -5.97
C ALA A 79 -9.74 -5.66 -5.85
N SER A 80 -9.87 -6.38 -6.95
CA SER A 80 -10.59 -7.66 -7.04
C SER A 80 -9.71 -8.72 -7.67
N ILE A 81 -9.87 -9.96 -7.22
CA ILE A 81 -9.19 -11.11 -7.80
C ILE A 81 -10.18 -11.80 -8.75
N GLU A 82 -9.86 -11.80 -10.03
CA GLU A 82 -10.68 -12.38 -11.08
C GLU A 82 -9.79 -13.24 -12.01
N GLY A 83 -10.22 -14.47 -12.28
CA GLY A 83 -9.47 -15.38 -13.14
C GLY A 83 -8.03 -15.69 -12.67
N GLY A 84 -7.78 -15.65 -11.37
CA GLY A 84 -6.43 -15.85 -10.83
C GLY A 84 -5.48 -14.67 -10.99
N GLU A 85 -6.00 -13.50 -11.31
CA GLU A 85 -5.27 -12.25 -11.47
C GLU A 85 -5.86 -11.16 -10.59
N LEU A 86 -5.04 -10.19 -10.21
CA LEU A 86 -5.45 -9.05 -9.39
C LEU A 86 -5.72 -7.85 -10.30
N TRP A 87 -6.88 -7.23 -10.13
CA TRP A 87 -7.36 -6.10 -10.92
C TRP A 87 -7.68 -4.90 -10.05
N LEU A 88 -7.27 -3.72 -10.48
CA LEU A 88 -7.74 -2.45 -9.94
C LEU A 88 -8.97 -2.01 -10.72
N ILE A 89 -10.08 -1.80 -10.01
CA ILE A 89 -11.38 -1.43 -10.57
C ILE A 89 -11.73 -0.02 -10.10
N ASN A 90 -12.32 0.77 -10.99
CA ASN A 90 -12.78 2.14 -10.74
C ASN A 90 -11.68 3.14 -10.33
N GLY A 91 -10.40 2.86 -10.67
CA GLY A 91 -9.33 3.84 -10.48
C GLY A 91 -9.40 4.92 -11.56
N TYR A 92 -9.53 6.19 -11.18
CA TYR A 92 -9.60 7.31 -12.10
C TYR A 92 -8.18 7.82 -12.46
N ILE A 93 -7.91 7.91 -13.75
CA ILE A 93 -6.74 8.59 -14.32
C ILE A 93 -7.26 9.49 -15.44
N SER A 94 -6.99 10.79 -15.35
CA SER A 94 -7.47 11.75 -16.34
C SER A 94 -6.97 11.42 -17.76
N SER A 95 -7.77 11.72 -18.76
CA SER A 95 -7.35 11.59 -20.15
C SER A 95 -6.17 12.53 -20.44
N TYR A 96 -5.24 12.07 -21.27
CA TYR A 96 -4.10 12.90 -21.69
C TYR A 96 -4.51 13.74 -22.89
N LYS A 97 -4.68 15.05 -22.68
CA LYS A 97 -5.24 15.99 -23.68
C LYS A 97 -4.50 15.99 -25.04
N GLN A 98 -3.18 15.71 -25.04
CA GLN A 98 -2.39 15.68 -26.26
C GLN A 98 -2.45 14.34 -27.02
N ALA A 99 -3.15 13.33 -26.49
CA ALA A 99 -3.38 12.03 -27.14
C ALA A 99 -4.82 11.93 -27.69
N ALA A 100 -5.27 12.91 -28.44
CA ALA A 100 -6.66 13.04 -28.89
C ALA A 100 -7.18 11.79 -29.66
N LEU A 101 -6.33 11.10 -30.41
CA LEU A 101 -6.72 9.92 -31.21
C LEU A 101 -6.52 8.58 -30.47
N PHE A 102 -5.65 8.50 -29.48
CA PHE A 102 -5.30 7.27 -28.75
C PHE A 102 -5.43 7.47 -27.24
N GLY A 103 -6.47 8.17 -26.81
CA GLY A 103 -6.80 8.35 -25.40
C GLY A 103 -7.13 7.01 -24.74
N HIS A 104 -6.88 6.90 -23.44
CA HIS A 104 -7.33 5.79 -22.62
C HIS A 104 -8.66 6.12 -21.96
N GLU A 105 -9.45 5.10 -21.65
CA GLU A 105 -10.62 5.24 -20.79
C GLU A 105 -10.19 5.55 -19.36
N GLU A 106 -10.76 6.59 -18.76
CA GLU A 106 -10.31 7.12 -17.46
C GLU A 106 -10.49 6.11 -16.32
N ARG A 107 -11.56 5.30 -16.34
CA ARG A 107 -11.90 4.32 -15.31
C ARG A 107 -11.74 2.87 -15.75
N ARG A 108 -10.93 2.61 -16.77
CA ARG A 108 -10.70 1.25 -17.22
C ARG A 108 -10.14 0.35 -16.13
N ARG A 109 -10.38 -0.94 -16.24
CA ARG A 109 -9.78 -1.96 -15.37
C ARG A 109 -8.28 -2.06 -15.65
N ARG A 110 -7.45 -2.11 -14.58
CA ARG A 110 -5.98 -2.19 -14.69
C ARG A 110 -5.47 -3.41 -13.97
N LYS A 111 -4.67 -4.21 -14.67
CA LYS A 111 -4.05 -5.39 -14.09
C LYS A 111 -2.97 -4.99 -13.11
N LEU A 112 -2.93 -5.66 -11.96
CA LEU A 112 -1.94 -5.48 -10.92
C LEU A 112 -0.96 -6.66 -10.93
N LEU A 113 0.32 -6.35 -10.80
CA LEU A 113 1.40 -7.34 -10.82
C LEU A 113 1.73 -7.72 -9.39
N VAL A 114 1.45 -8.97 -9.07
CA VAL A 114 1.63 -9.55 -7.74
C VAL A 114 2.22 -10.95 -7.86
N SER A 115 2.99 -11.40 -6.88
CA SER A 115 3.49 -12.77 -6.86
C SER A 115 2.37 -13.78 -6.60
N ARG A 116 2.50 -15.02 -7.12
CA ARG A 116 1.50 -16.07 -6.90
C ARG A 116 1.28 -16.39 -5.41
N LYS A 117 2.33 -16.31 -4.59
CA LYS A 117 2.26 -16.55 -3.15
C LYS A 117 1.41 -15.47 -2.44
N GLU A 118 1.62 -14.22 -2.79
CA GLU A 118 0.86 -13.08 -2.24
C GLU A 118 -0.59 -13.11 -2.71
N LEU A 119 -0.83 -13.44 -3.98
CA LEU A 119 -2.18 -13.58 -4.53
C LEU A 119 -2.97 -14.67 -3.79
N ALA A 120 -2.35 -15.83 -3.53
CA ALA A 120 -2.97 -16.92 -2.77
C ALA A 120 -3.31 -16.50 -1.34
N ARG A 121 -2.42 -15.73 -0.68
CA ARG A 121 -2.67 -15.16 0.65
C ARG A 121 -3.87 -14.21 0.65
N PHE A 122 -3.96 -13.33 -0.34
CA PHE A 122 -5.10 -12.42 -0.47
C PHE A 122 -6.41 -13.16 -0.72
N TRP A 123 -6.37 -14.17 -1.61
CA TRP A 123 -7.53 -15.01 -1.88
C TRP A 123 -8.07 -15.69 -0.62
N GLN A 124 -7.19 -16.26 0.20
CA GLN A 124 -7.58 -16.89 1.46
C GLN A 124 -8.15 -15.89 2.46
N ALA A 125 -7.56 -14.70 2.58
CA ALA A 125 -8.02 -13.68 3.51
C ALA A 125 -9.40 -13.13 3.11
N ILE A 126 -9.64 -12.92 1.81
CA ILE A 126 -10.94 -12.48 1.30
C ILE A 126 -12.01 -13.55 1.57
N GLY A 127 -11.72 -14.81 1.21
CA GLY A 127 -12.69 -15.90 1.33
C GLY A 127 -13.03 -16.30 2.78
N ARG A 128 -12.03 -16.35 3.66
CA ARG A 128 -12.22 -16.82 5.04
C ARG A 128 -12.63 -15.72 6.02
N GLN A 129 -12.15 -14.52 5.84
CA GLN A 129 -12.27 -13.44 6.83
C GLN A 129 -13.19 -12.30 6.36
N GLY A 130 -13.75 -12.40 5.16
CA GLY A 130 -14.60 -11.34 4.59
C GLY A 130 -13.86 -10.01 4.44
N MET A 131 -12.54 -10.08 4.18
CA MET A 131 -11.72 -8.89 3.97
C MET A 131 -11.86 -8.36 2.55
N THR A 132 -11.53 -7.10 2.36
CA THR A 132 -11.48 -6.44 1.05
C THR A 132 -10.09 -5.87 0.78
N LEU A 133 -9.77 -5.69 -0.49
CA LEU A 133 -8.51 -5.08 -0.92
C LEU A 133 -8.75 -3.63 -1.30
N VAL A 134 -8.15 -2.72 -0.55
CA VAL A 134 -8.32 -1.28 -0.74
C VAL A 134 -6.99 -0.64 -1.12
N PRO A 135 -6.89 0.09 -2.24
CA PRO A 135 -5.70 0.84 -2.57
C PRO A 135 -5.51 2.00 -1.60
N SER A 136 -4.29 2.12 -1.06
CA SER A 136 -3.93 3.15 -0.08
C SER A 136 -3.20 4.33 -0.72
N VAL A 137 -2.14 4.05 -1.48
CA VAL A 137 -1.27 5.08 -2.08
C VAL A 137 -0.77 4.61 -3.44
N MET A 138 -0.83 5.49 -4.43
CA MET A 138 -0.19 5.33 -5.74
C MET A 138 0.96 6.32 -5.87
N TYR A 139 2.13 5.86 -6.32
CA TYR A 139 3.34 6.68 -6.38
C TYR A 139 4.31 6.22 -7.46
N PHE A 140 5.19 7.13 -7.88
CA PHE A 140 6.38 6.78 -8.65
C PHE A 140 7.49 6.34 -7.71
N ASN A 141 8.12 5.20 -8.00
CA ASN A 141 9.32 4.79 -7.28
C ASN A 141 10.56 5.52 -7.85
N HIS A 142 11.74 5.32 -7.21
CA HIS A 142 13.03 5.90 -7.63
C HIS A 142 13.41 5.61 -9.09
N ARG A 143 12.89 4.52 -9.68
CA ARG A 143 13.10 4.14 -11.09
C ARG A 143 12.07 4.73 -12.05
N GLY A 144 11.18 5.60 -11.58
CA GLY A 144 10.11 6.19 -12.38
C GLY A 144 8.96 5.25 -12.75
N MET A 145 8.89 4.05 -12.14
CA MET A 145 7.78 3.12 -12.30
C MET A 145 6.66 3.43 -11.34
N VAL A 146 5.42 3.30 -11.80
CA VAL A 146 4.24 3.46 -10.95
C VAL A 146 4.04 2.22 -10.09
N LYS A 147 3.89 2.42 -8.79
CA LYS A 147 3.60 1.41 -7.79
C LYS A 147 2.31 1.76 -7.04
N LEU A 148 1.62 0.74 -6.57
CA LEU A 148 0.40 0.86 -5.80
C LEU A 148 0.54 0.09 -4.48
N LYS A 149 0.27 0.73 -3.35
CA LYS A 149 0.12 0.05 -2.07
C LYS A 149 -1.33 -0.36 -1.88
N ILE A 150 -1.55 -1.65 -1.67
CA ILE A 150 -2.87 -2.22 -1.41
C ILE A 150 -2.90 -2.71 0.02
N GLY A 151 -3.91 -2.27 0.77
CA GLY A 151 -4.19 -2.74 2.11
C GLY A 151 -5.19 -3.89 2.11
N LEU A 152 -4.87 -4.98 2.82
CA LEU A 152 -5.85 -5.98 3.21
C LEU A 152 -6.66 -5.41 4.37
N ALA A 153 -7.94 -5.20 4.16
CA ALA A 153 -8.73 -4.34 5.01
C ALA A 153 -10.08 -4.96 5.41
N LYS A 154 -10.47 -4.73 6.65
CA LYS A 154 -11.78 -5.07 7.20
C LYS A 154 -12.61 -3.82 7.39
N GLY A 155 -13.87 -3.82 6.95
CA GLY A 155 -14.78 -2.69 7.14
C GLY A 155 -15.01 -2.38 8.62
N LYS A 156 -14.87 -1.12 9.01
CA LYS A 156 -15.17 -0.66 10.39
C LYS A 156 -16.67 -0.55 10.60
N LYS A 157 -17.14 -0.97 11.78
CA LYS A 157 -18.50 -0.74 12.23
C LYS A 157 -18.75 0.76 12.48
N ALA A 158 -20.02 1.19 12.50
CA ALA A 158 -20.37 2.58 12.73
C ALA A 158 -19.87 3.12 14.09
N ALA A 159 -19.85 2.30 15.13
CA ALA A 159 -19.29 2.63 16.43
C ALA A 159 -17.78 2.96 16.35
N ASP A 160 -16.99 2.10 15.70
CA ASP A 160 -15.55 2.27 15.54
C ASP A 160 -15.19 3.53 14.74
N LYS A 161 -16.04 3.89 13.76
CA LYS A 161 -15.88 5.13 12.97
C LYS A 161 -16.08 6.37 13.85
N ARG A 162 -17.09 6.35 14.76
CA ARG A 162 -17.35 7.45 15.71
C ARG A 162 -16.20 7.64 16.68
N GLU A 163 -15.67 6.56 17.24
CA GLU A 163 -14.51 6.62 18.13
C GLU A 163 -13.27 7.17 17.40
N THR A 164 -13.03 6.71 16.17
CA THR A 164 -11.90 7.21 15.37
C THR A 164 -12.04 8.71 15.09
N SER A 165 -13.25 9.21 14.84
CA SER A 165 -13.52 10.63 14.62
C SER A 165 -13.28 11.44 15.91
N ALA A 166 -13.87 11.03 17.03
CA ALA A 166 -13.70 11.67 18.33
C ALA A 166 -12.23 11.76 18.75
N LYS A 167 -11.45 10.68 18.56
CA LYS A 167 -10.02 10.65 18.85
C LYS A 167 -9.21 11.61 17.97
N ARG A 168 -9.57 11.75 16.69
CA ARG A 168 -8.93 12.72 15.79
C ARG A 168 -9.21 14.15 16.20
N ASP A 169 -10.46 14.45 16.55
CA ASP A 169 -10.88 15.79 16.95
C ASP A 169 -10.24 16.19 18.28
N TRP A 170 -10.19 15.27 19.24
CA TRP A 170 -9.45 15.45 20.50
C TRP A 170 -7.97 15.75 20.27
N ASN A 171 -7.29 14.96 19.43
CA ASN A 171 -5.88 15.18 19.13
C ASN A 171 -5.65 16.53 18.43
N ARG A 172 -6.57 16.96 17.56
CA ARG A 172 -6.51 18.26 16.90
C ARG A 172 -6.68 19.42 17.87
N GLN A 173 -7.62 19.30 18.82
CA GLN A 173 -7.82 20.27 19.91
C GLN A 173 -6.60 20.35 20.82
N LYS A 174 -6.07 19.20 21.25
CA LYS A 174 -4.85 19.12 22.06
C LYS A 174 -3.68 19.83 21.39
N GLN A 175 -3.46 19.60 20.10
CA GLN A 175 -2.39 20.26 19.35
C GLN A 175 -2.58 21.79 19.25
N ARG A 176 -3.82 22.27 19.13
CA ARG A 176 -4.11 23.72 19.14
C ARG A 176 -3.79 24.34 20.49
N LEU A 177 -4.19 23.73 21.58
CA LEU A 177 -3.91 24.21 22.93
C LEU A 177 -2.41 24.27 23.22
N LEU A 178 -1.64 23.24 22.80
CA LEU A 178 -0.19 23.21 22.96
C LEU A 178 0.54 24.30 22.15
N LYS A 179 -0.03 24.73 21.02
CA LYS A 179 0.54 25.82 20.21
C LYS A 179 0.20 27.22 20.73
N GLN A 180 -0.85 27.36 21.53
CA GLN A 180 -1.27 28.64 22.11
C GLN A 180 -0.63 28.91 23.48
N GLY A 181 -0.09 27.88 24.12
CA GLY A 181 0.55 27.98 25.45
C GLY A 181 2.08 28.08 25.45
N GLY A 182 2.71 28.22 24.28
CA GLY A 182 4.14 28.50 24.11
C GLY A 182 4.36 29.73 23.25
#